data_23bf3d4782cf31e5eefcd215b5a55021
#
_entry.id   23bf3d4782cf31e5eefcd215b5a55021
#
_cell.length_a   1.000
_cell.length_b   1.000
_cell.length_c   1.000
_cell.angle_alpha   90.00
_cell.angle_beta   90.00
_cell.angle_gamma   90.00
#
_symmetry.space_group_name_H-M   'P 1'
#
loop_
_entity.id
_entity.type
_entity.pdbx_description
1 polymer ?
#
loop_
_entity_poly.entity_id
_entity_poly.type
_entity_poly.pdbx_seq_one_letter_code
_entity_poly.pdbx_strand_id
1 'polypeptide(L)'
;MAKRKPRRAGARRAKRSARKTRGAAGGKLPKDAVTLIVILRAREGQETLLEAELRALVSPSRREEGCLTYNLHRSIDTPGAVLLHEVWANREAHSEHTHTPHFLRWNARKDALLASRDANFWKQIA
;
A
#
# COMPACT_ATOMS: atom_id res chain seq x y z
N MET A 1 -17.72 -26.92 12.49
CA MET A 1 -17.32 -25.63 12.77
C MET A 1 -15.85 -25.46 13.00
N ALA A 2 -15.11 -26.51 12.73
CA ALA A 2 -13.66 -26.41 12.84
C ALA A 2 -13.08 -25.30 11.99
N LYS A 3 -13.69 -25.02 10.87
CA LYS A 3 -13.16 -24.00 9.98
C LYS A 3 -13.21 -22.59 10.56
N ARG A 4 -13.91 -22.41 11.67
CA ARG A 4 -13.90 -21.07 12.27
C ARG A 4 -12.62 -20.76 13.00
N LYS A 5 -11.92 -21.78 13.45
CA LYS A 5 -10.68 -21.54 14.19
C LYS A 5 -9.65 -20.77 13.39
N PRO A 6 -9.43 -21.10 12.13
CA PRO A 6 -8.49 -20.29 11.35
C PRO A 6 -8.92 -18.84 11.26
N ARG A 7 -10.23 -18.59 11.20
CA ARG A 7 -10.67 -17.21 11.15
C ARG A 7 -10.39 -16.46 12.44
N ARG A 8 -10.45 -17.14 13.56
CA ARG A 8 -10.11 -16.49 14.81
C ARG A 8 -8.65 -16.11 14.86
N ALA A 9 -7.81 -16.96 14.31
CA ALA A 9 -6.41 -16.63 14.21
C ALA A 9 -6.24 -15.37 13.35
N GLY A 10 -7.02 -15.24 12.30
CA GLY A 10 -6.99 -14.04 11.50
C GLY A 10 -7.41 -12.82 12.30
N ALA A 11 -8.37 -12.99 13.21
CA ALA A 11 -8.77 -11.86 14.03
C ALA A 11 -7.64 -11.38 14.92
N ARG A 12 -6.84 -12.29 15.43
CA ARG A 12 -5.69 -11.86 16.23
C ARG A 12 -4.71 -11.07 15.40
N ARG A 13 -4.51 -11.45 14.16
CA ARG A 13 -3.65 -10.66 13.28
C ARG A 13 -4.21 -9.28 13.07
N ALA A 14 -5.52 -9.17 12.96
CA ALA A 14 -6.13 -7.87 12.80
C ALA A 14 -5.84 -6.98 14.00
N LYS A 15 -5.83 -7.53 15.19
CA LYS A 15 -5.47 -6.75 16.36
C LYS A 15 -4.05 -6.24 16.29
N ARG A 16 -3.13 -7.08 15.85
CA ARG A 16 -1.76 -6.64 15.70
C ARG A 16 -1.65 -5.54 14.66
N SER A 17 -2.44 -5.61 13.59
CA SER A 17 -2.45 -4.55 12.60
C SER A 17 -2.88 -3.23 13.22
N ALA A 18 -3.88 -3.28 14.08
CA ALA A 18 -4.32 -2.06 14.76
C ALA A 18 -3.19 -1.48 15.60
N ARG A 19 -2.43 -2.32 16.27
CA ARG A 19 -1.30 -1.83 17.05
C ARG A 19 -0.23 -1.19 16.17
N LYS A 20 0.04 -1.79 15.01
CA LYS A 20 0.99 -1.20 14.09
C LYS A 20 0.56 0.21 13.69
N THR A 21 -0.70 0.34 13.34
CA THR A 21 -1.21 1.62 12.92
C THR A 21 -1.04 2.67 14.00
N ARG A 22 -1.36 2.28 15.21
CA ARG A 22 -1.23 3.20 16.34
C ARG A 22 0.21 3.61 16.55
N GLY A 23 1.13 2.66 16.49
CA GLY A 23 2.53 2.96 16.64
C GLY A 23 3.03 3.88 15.55
N ALA A 24 2.61 3.65 14.32
CA ALA A 24 3.03 4.49 13.20
C ALA A 24 2.53 5.91 13.37
N ALA A 25 1.32 6.06 13.91
CA ALA A 25 0.72 7.39 14.06
C ALA A 25 1.36 8.19 15.18
N GLY A 26 1.78 7.54 16.26
CA GLY A 26 2.16 8.28 17.45
C GLY A 26 3.59 8.17 17.87
N GLY A 27 4.45 7.48 17.13
CA GLY A 27 5.78 7.29 17.62
C GLY A 27 6.75 6.83 16.56
N LYS A 28 7.80 6.22 17.04
CA LYS A 28 8.86 5.78 16.17
C LYS A 28 8.43 4.59 15.34
N LEU A 29 8.89 4.55 14.11
CA LEU A 29 8.70 3.40 13.26
C LEU A 29 9.62 2.27 13.72
N PRO A 30 9.28 1.01 13.40
CA PRO A 30 10.20 -0.09 13.63
C PRO A 30 11.54 0.20 12.97
N LYS A 31 12.58 -0.38 13.56
CA LYS A 31 13.95 -0.11 13.13
C LYS A 31 14.17 -0.40 11.66
N ASP A 32 13.54 -1.45 11.13
CA ASP A 32 13.75 -1.87 9.75
C ASP A 32 12.69 -1.33 8.81
N ALA A 33 11.84 -0.41 9.28
CA ALA A 33 10.78 0.13 8.45
C ALA A 33 11.35 0.85 7.23
N VAL A 34 10.65 0.68 6.12
CA VAL A 34 11.02 1.34 4.87
C VAL A 34 9.82 2.13 4.36
N THR A 35 10.09 3.27 3.78
CA THR A 35 9.07 4.10 3.15
C THR A 35 9.20 3.95 1.65
N LEU A 36 8.07 3.73 0.97
CA LEU A 36 8.05 3.64 -0.47
C LEU A 36 7.19 4.79 -1.00
N ILE A 37 7.77 5.60 -1.86
CA ILE A 37 7.05 6.66 -2.54
C ILE A 37 6.91 6.24 -3.99
N VAL A 38 5.67 6.17 -4.46
CA VAL A 38 5.38 5.79 -5.83
C VAL A 38 4.63 6.93 -6.48
N ILE A 39 5.17 7.47 -7.56
CA ILE A 39 4.53 8.52 -8.33
C ILE A 39 4.09 7.92 -9.65
N LEU A 40 2.81 8.04 -9.96
CA LEU A 40 2.23 7.42 -11.15
C LEU A 40 1.53 8.49 -11.97
N ARG A 41 1.70 8.42 -13.29
CA ARG A 41 1.03 9.33 -14.19
C ARG A 41 0.14 8.53 -15.13
N ALA A 42 -1.11 8.96 -15.23
CA ALA A 42 -2.08 8.27 -16.07
C ALA A 42 -1.80 8.56 -17.54
N ARG A 43 -2.08 7.56 -18.37
CA ARG A 43 -2.21 7.83 -19.80
C ARG A 43 -3.39 8.76 -20.00
N GLU A 44 -3.33 9.55 -21.05
CA GLU A 44 -4.41 10.47 -21.37
C GLU A 44 -5.73 9.72 -21.46
N GLY A 45 -6.75 10.22 -20.77
CA GLY A 45 -8.07 9.61 -20.76
C GLY A 45 -8.22 8.50 -19.73
N GLN A 46 -7.15 8.10 -19.04
CA GLN A 46 -7.21 6.99 -18.07
C GLN A 46 -7.15 7.48 -16.63
N GLU A 47 -7.26 8.77 -16.39
CA GLU A 47 -7.06 9.34 -15.07
C GLU A 47 -8.06 8.80 -14.04
N THR A 48 -9.34 8.77 -14.42
CA THR A 48 -10.37 8.29 -13.50
C THR A 48 -10.21 6.81 -13.20
N LEU A 49 -9.89 6.03 -14.24
CA LEU A 49 -9.75 4.60 -14.07
C LEU A 49 -8.52 4.26 -13.23
N LEU A 50 -7.42 4.99 -13.44
CA LEU A 50 -6.23 4.80 -12.63
C LEU A 50 -6.54 5.03 -11.15
N GLU A 51 -7.22 6.13 -10.83
CA GLU A 51 -7.58 6.38 -9.43
C GLU A 51 -8.45 5.29 -8.87
N ALA A 52 -9.41 4.80 -9.64
CA ALA A 52 -10.31 3.76 -9.15
C ALA A 52 -9.54 2.48 -8.84
N GLU A 53 -8.61 2.10 -9.72
CA GLU A 53 -7.83 0.88 -9.49
C GLU A 53 -6.92 1.04 -8.27
N LEU A 54 -6.34 2.21 -8.09
CA LEU A 54 -5.47 2.44 -6.93
C LEU A 54 -6.25 2.55 -5.63
N ARG A 55 -7.44 3.16 -5.67
CA ARG A 55 -8.30 3.18 -4.48
C ARG A 55 -8.64 1.77 -4.03
N ALA A 56 -8.83 0.86 -4.97
CA ALA A 56 -9.16 -0.53 -4.64
C ALA A 56 -8.02 -1.24 -3.93
N LEU A 57 -6.79 -0.75 -4.04
CA LEU A 57 -5.65 -1.32 -3.33
C LEU A 57 -5.58 -0.88 -1.88
N VAL A 58 -6.16 0.26 -1.52
CA VAL A 58 -5.88 0.88 -0.23
C VAL A 58 -6.32 0.01 0.94
N SER A 59 -7.58 -0.39 0.94
CA SER A 59 -8.12 -1.13 2.08
C SER A 59 -7.45 -2.50 2.27
N PRO A 60 -7.34 -3.35 1.22
CA PRO A 60 -6.68 -4.64 1.44
C PRO A 60 -5.21 -4.50 1.78
N SER A 61 -4.51 -3.50 1.24
CA SER A 61 -3.11 -3.30 1.59
C SER A 61 -2.96 -2.92 3.06
N ARG A 62 -3.84 -2.06 3.55
CA ARG A 62 -3.80 -1.67 4.97
C ARG A 62 -4.03 -2.85 5.91
N ARG A 63 -4.69 -3.90 5.44
CA ARG A 63 -4.92 -5.08 6.27
C ARG A 63 -3.74 -6.04 6.30
N GLU A 64 -2.75 -5.85 5.44
CA GLU A 64 -1.56 -6.69 5.47
C GLU A 64 -0.78 -6.40 6.75
N GLU A 65 -0.26 -7.47 7.36
CA GLU A 65 0.33 -7.35 8.69
C GLU A 65 1.52 -6.41 8.72
N GLY A 66 2.34 -6.40 7.70
CA GLY A 66 3.52 -5.55 7.66
C GLY A 66 3.28 -4.15 7.14
N CYS A 67 2.02 -3.80 6.82
CA CYS A 67 1.71 -2.48 6.28
C CYS A 67 1.47 -1.49 7.42
N LEU A 68 2.29 -0.46 7.49
CA LEU A 68 2.16 0.57 8.53
C LEU A 68 1.41 1.78 8.01
N THR A 69 1.60 2.13 6.75
CA THR A 69 0.93 3.25 6.10
C THR A 69 0.70 2.88 4.64
N TYR A 70 -0.46 3.23 4.13
CA TYR A 70 -0.77 3.05 2.71
C TYR A 70 -1.76 4.13 2.32
N ASN A 71 -1.27 5.24 1.77
CA ASN A 71 -2.09 6.41 1.49
C ASN A 71 -1.95 6.81 0.02
N LEU A 72 -3.08 7.11 -0.58
CA LEU A 72 -3.13 7.52 -1.98
C LEU A 72 -3.44 9.01 -2.03
N HIS A 73 -2.68 9.75 -2.83
CA HIS A 73 -2.81 11.19 -2.98
C HIS A 73 -2.96 11.55 -4.46
N ARG A 74 -3.82 12.54 -4.72
CA ARG A 74 -3.95 13.10 -6.06
C ARG A 74 -3.13 14.38 -6.11
N SER A 75 -2.39 14.58 -7.19
CA SER A 75 -1.64 15.81 -7.34
C SER A 75 -2.60 17.00 -7.47
N ILE A 76 -2.28 18.08 -6.78
CA ILE A 76 -3.03 19.31 -6.91
C ILE A 76 -2.61 20.06 -8.18
N ASP A 77 -1.32 20.01 -8.47
CA ASP A 77 -0.76 20.86 -9.54
C ASP A 77 -0.65 20.15 -10.88
N THR A 78 -0.56 18.83 -10.91
CA THR A 78 -0.33 18.07 -12.13
C THR A 78 -1.50 17.13 -12.38
N PRO A 79 -2.40 17.47 -13.31
CA PRO A 79 -3.52 16.58 -13.61
C PRO A 79 -3.03 15.19 -14.03
N GLY A 80 -3.70 14.15 -13.54
CA GLY A 80 -3.36 12.78 -13.91
C GLY A 80 -2.21 12.18 -13.13
N ALA A 81 -1.61 12.93 -12.21
CA ALA A 81 -0.54 12.39 -11.37
C ALA A 81 -1.10 12.03 -10.00
N VAL A 82 -0.70 10.87 -9.49
CA VAL A 82 -1.07 10.41 -8.16
C VAL A 82 0.17 9.88 -7.46
N LEU A 83 0.11 9.83 -6.14
CA LEU A 83 1.23 9.39 -5.32
C LEU A 83 0.74 8.40 -4.29
N LEU A 84 1.44 7.29 -4.16
CA LEU A 84 1.25 6.37 -3.05
C LEU A 84 2.37 6.60 -2.06
N HIS A 85 1.99 6.84 -0.81
CA HIS A 85 2.91 6.91 0.31
C HIS A 85 2.71 5.65 1.14
N GLU A 86 3.71 4.78 1.15
CA GLU A 86 3.63 3.49 1.81
C GLU A 86 4.74 3.39 2.84
N VAL A 87 4.42 2.80 3.98
CA VAL A 87 5.45 2.46 4.97
C VAL A 87 5.23 1.01 5.36
N TRP A 88 6.30 0.23 5.27
CA TRP A 88 6.26 -1.20 5.55
C TRP A 88 7.21 -1.51 6.70
N ALA A 89 6.88 -2.50 7.51
CA ALA A 89 7.67 -2.86 8.69
C ALA A 89 9.10 -3.23 8.32
N ASN A 90 9.30 -3.78 7.13
CA ASN A 90 10.60 -4.14 6.60
C ASN A 90 10.44 -4.42 5.11
N ARG A 91 11.55 -4.72 4.45
CA ARG A 91 11.52 -5.01 3.02
C ARG A 91 10.75 -6.28 2.70
N GLU A 92 10.82 -7.26 3.58
CA GLU A 92 10.12 -8.53 3.37
C GLU A 92 8.61 -8.32 3.36
N ALA A 93 8.11 -7.46 4.22
CA ALA A 93 6.67 -7.15 4.24
C ALA A 93 6.23 -6.55 2.91
N HIS A 94 7.04 -5.66 2.34
CA HIS A 94 6.71 -5.12 1.02
C HIS A 94 6.80 -6.20 -0.05
N SER A 95 7.80 -7.07 0.03
CA SER A 95 7.91 -8.15 -0.93
C SER A 95 6.66 -9.03 -0.90
N GLU A 96 6.17 -9.35 0.29
CA GLU A 96 4.95 -10.15 0.42
C GLU A 96 3.74 -9.43 -0.18
N HIS A 97 3.68 -8.11 -0.02
CA HIS A 97 2.62 -7.30 -0.61
C HIS A 97 2.53 -7.53 -2.13
N THR A 98 3.66 -7.65 -2.80
CA THR A 98 3.67 -7.79 -4.25
C THR A 98 3.20 -9.17 -4.72
N HIS A 99 2.92 -10.08 -3.79
CA HIS A 99 2.40 -11.41 -4.11
C HIS A 99 0.94 -11.59 -3.70
N THR A 100 0.30 -10.54 -3.19
CA THR A 100 -1.10 -10.63 -2.76
C THR A 100 -2.02 -10.58 -3.98
N PRO A 101 -3.24 -11.13 -3.83
CA PRO A 101 -4.19 -11.09 -4.94
C PRO A 101 -4.52 -9.67 -5.40
N HIS A 102 -4.64 -8.72 -4.47
CA HIS A 102 -4.97 -7.36 -4.85
C HIS A 102 -3.82 -6.70 -5.61
N PHE A 103 -2.58 -6.95 -5.21
CA PHE A 103 -1.45 -6.40 -5.95
C PHE A 103 -1.32 -7.03 -7.33
N LEU A 104 -1.48 -8.35 -7.41
CA LEU A 104 -1.35 -9.04 -8.70
C LEU A 104 -2.38 -8.56 -9.70
N ARG A 105 -3.61 -8.27 -9.24
CA ARG A 105 -4.63 -7.72 -10.12
C ARG A 105 -4.22 -6.35 -10.63
N TRP A 106 -3.75 -5.48 -9.74
CA TRP A 106 -3.24 -4.17 -10.13
C TRP A 106 -2.09 -4.31 -11.13
N ASN A 107 -1.15 -5.20 -10.83
CA ASN A 107 0.03 -5.37 -11.67
C ASN A 107 -0.34 -5.81 -13.09
N ALA A 108 -1.40 -6.59 -13.23
CA ALA A 108 -1.85 -7.05 -14.54
C ALA A 108 -2.49 -5.93 -15.34
N ARG A 109 -2.97 -4.88 -14.69
CA ARG A 109 -3.73 -3.81 -15.36
C ARG A 109 -2.95 -2.53 -15.54
N LYS A 110 -1.88 -2.35 -14.78
CA LYS A 110 -1.23 -1.05 -14.66
C LYS A 110 -0.68 -0.52 -15.99
N ASP A 111 -0.16 -1.39 -16.85
CA ASP A 111 0.46 -0.91 -18.08
C ASP A 111 -0.53 -0.25 -19.02
N ALA A 112 -1.78 -0.67 -18.98
CA ALA A 112 -2.81 -0.05 -19.81
C ALA A 112 -3.19 1.34 -19.30
N LEU A 113 -2.89 1.64 -18.05
CA LEU A 113 -3.31 2.87 -17.39
C LEU A 113 -2.20 3.89 -17.23
N LEU A 114 -0.95 3.45 -17.21
CA LEU A 114 0.17 4.29 -16.81
C LEU A 114 0.96 4.81 -18.00
N ALA A 115 1.21 6.11 -17.98
CA ALA A 115 2.20 6.73 -18.85
C ALA A 115 3.58 6.61 -18.23
N SER A 116 3.68 6.69 -16.90
CA SER A 116 4.95 6.56 -16.22
C SER A 116 4.75 6.14 -14.78
N ARG A 117 5.79 5.58 -14.18
CA ARG A 117 5.80 5.15 -12.80
C ARG A 117 7.20 5.31 -12.25
N ASP A 118 7.29 5.96 -11.08
CA ASP A 118 8.56 6.18 -10.41
C ASP A 118 8.40 5.71 -8.97
N ALA A 119 9.16 4.69 -8.57
CA ALA A 119 9.01 4.09 -7.25
C ALA A 119 10.37 3.97 -6.59
N ASN A 120 10.50 4.53 -5.39
CA ASN A 120 11.76 4.53 -4.68
C ASN A 120 11.55 4.27 -3.20
N PHE A 121 12.46 3.50 -2.61
CA PHE A 121 12.48 3.26 -1.18
C PHE A 121 13.30 4.33 -0.47
N TRP A 122 12.82 4.70 0.71
CA TRP A 122 13.42 5.73 1.54
C TRP A 122 13.51 5.24 2.98
N LYS A 123 14.45 5.79 3.72
CA LYS A 123 14.56 5.54 5.15
C LYS A 123 14.23 6.83 5.88
N GLN A 124 13.26 6.78 6.77
CA GLN A 124 12.94 7.96 7.57
C GLN A 124 14.05 8.17 8.58
N ILE A 125 14.64 9.36 8.58
CA ILE A 125 15.77 9.66 9.45
C ILE A 125 15.45 10.74 10.49
N ALA A 126 14.27 11.33 10.39
CA ALA A 126 13.86 12.33 11.36
C ALA A 126 12.36 12.39 11.50
#